data_a2764097e4341481547d5fb2d5b4cc30
#
_entry.id   a2764097e4341481547d5fb2d5b4cc30
#
_cell.length_a   1.000
_cell.length_b   1.000
_cell.length_c   1.000
_cell.angle_alpha   90.00
_cell.angle_beta   90.00
_cell.angle_gamma   90.00
#
_symmetry.space_group_name_H-M   'P 1'
#
loop_
_entity.id
_entity.type
_entity.pdbx_description
1 polymer ?
#
loop_
_entity_poly.entity_id
_entity_poly.type
_entity_poly.pdbx_seq_one_letter_code
_entity_poly.pdbx_strand_id
1 'polypeptide(L)'
;MLGSGWQAGAQLMAACTVRDIQAIRCFSPNTENCAAFAAKMSALLGVEVEPVDGPEVAIRGADIVMCATNSIDHIFFARWIEPGMHLSSIKRPEIEVAAIKRADRVVIHWNDPAPIHVAAKGVTIEETVEGRGWQLAEEIDFKRLPTLPELVAGRVAGRVSEGDVTCFINNIGLGYQFAAAGSLVYRKAKECGLGHDVPTDWFTEDVHP
;
A
#
# COMPACT_ATOMS: atom_id res chain seq x y z
N MET A 1 10.61 -3.30 4.99
CA MET A 1 10.08 -2.58 3.80
C MET A 1 10.63 -3.20 2.53
N LEU A 2 9.80 -3.62 1.63
CA LEU A 2 10.16 -4.06 0.29
C LEU A 2 9.80 -2.95 -0.71
N GLY A 3 10.82 -2.36 -1.32
CA GLY A 3 10.74 -1.18 -2.18
C GLY A 3 11.38 0.06 -1.57
N SER A 4 11.90 0.93 -2.43
CA SER A 4 12.57 2.20 -2.06
C SER A 4 12.04 3.39 -2.88
N GLY A 5 10.84 3.26 -3.42
CA GLY A 5 10.19 4.30 -4.20
C GLY A 5 9.43 5.33 -3.35
N TRP A 6 8.75 6.24 -4.03
CA TRP A 6 7.97 7.30 -3.40
C TRP A 6 6.85 6.75 -2.50
N GLN A 7 6.12 5.73 -2.97
CA GLN A 7 5.07 5.06 -2.19
C GLN A 7 5.63 4.41 -0.92
N ALA A 8 6.82 3.79 -1.01
CA ALA A 8 7.47 3.18 0.15
C ALA A 8 7.74 4.21 1.26
N GLY A 9 8.20 5.41 0.90
CA GLY A 9 8.40 6.50 1.86
C GLY A 9 7.10 6.92 2.54
N ALA A 10 6.02 7.08 1.77
CA ALA A 10 4.71 7.45 2.32
C ALA A 10 4.15 6.39 3.27
N GLN A 11 4.32 5.10 2.95
CA GLN A 11 3.90 3.99 3.82
C GLN A 11 4.69 3.97 5.14
N LEU A 12 6.00 4.18 5.10
CA LEU A 12 6.83 4.25 6.32
C LEU A 12 6.44 5.44 7.19
N MET A 13 6.24 6.62 6.60
CA MET A 13 5.78 7.81 7.34
C MET A 13 4.44 7.54 8.05
N ALA A 14 3.50 6.91 7.35
CA ALA A 14 2.20 6.56 7.92
C ALA A 14 2.34 5.57 9.08
N ALA A 15 3.16 4.51 8.92
CA ALA A 15 3.38 3.52 9.97
C ALA A 15 4.00 4.13 11.22
N CYS A 16 5.06 4.94 11.07
CA CYS A 16 5.73 5.62 12.18
C CYS A 16 4.84 6.65 12.89
N THR A 17 3.79 7.15 12.23
CA THR A 17 2.83 8.06 12.85
C THR A 17 1.88 7.33 13.84
N VAL A 18 1.59 6.05 13.58
CA VAL A 18 0.56 5.29 14.32
C VAL A 18 1.14 4.14 15.14
N ARG A 19 2.43 3.86 15.01
CA ARG A 19 3.15 2.82 15.74
C ARG A 19 4.51 3.33 16.20
N ASP A 20 4.94 2.85 17.36
CA ASP A 20 6.30 3.06 17.86
C ASP A 20 7.25 2.08 17.17
N ILE A 21 7.74 2.47 15.99
CA ILE A 21 8.63 1.65 15.18
C ILE A 21 10.06 1.81 15.70
N GLN A 22 10.69 0.70 16.09
CA GLN A 22 12.02 0.70 16.70
C GLN A 22 13.16 0.56 15.66
N ALA A 23 12.93 -0.19 14.58
CA ALA A 23 13.91 -0.43 13.54
C ALA A 23 13.21 -0.71 12.20
N ILE A 24 13.84 -0.29 11.12
CA ILE A 24 13.33 -0.50 9.76
C ILE A 24 14.45 -1.09 8.91
N ARG A 25 14.19 -2.23 8.29
CA ARG A 25 15.05 -2.76 7.22
C ARG A 25 14.37 -2.56 5.89
N CYS A 26 15.12 -2.12 4.88
CA CYS A 26 14.58 -1.93 3.53
C CYS A 26 15.42 -2.69 2.50
N PHE A 27 14.73 -3.23 1.52
CA PHE A 27 15.33 -3.88 0.37
C PHE A 27 14.76 -3.36 -0.94
N SER A 28 15.63 -3.13 -1.90
CA SER A 28 15.30 -2.87 -3.29
C SER A 28 16.41 -3.42 -4.18
N PRO A 29 16.11 -3.96 -5.39
CA PRO A 29 17.12 -4.51 -6.27
C PRO A 29 18.21 -3.50 -6.70
N ASN A 30 17.88 -2.22 -6.75
CA ASN A 30 18.85 -1.15 -6.95
C ASN A 30 19.42 -0.72 -5.59
N THR A 31 20.63 -1.17 -5.28
CA THR A 31 21.31 -0.94 -4.00
C THR A 31 21.62 0.53 -3.72
N GLU A 32 21.98 1.29 -4.75
CA GLU A 32 22.26 2.72 -4.64
C GLU A 32 20.99 3.50 -4.28
N ASN A 33 19.88 3.24 -4.99
CA ASN A 33 18.58 3.84 -4.67
C ASN A 33 18.08 3.41 -3.29
N CYS A 34 18.34 2.16 -2.89
CA CYS A 34 17.97 1.64 -1.57
C CYS A 34 18.73 2.39 -0.46
N ALA A 35 20.05 2.56 -0.61
CA ALA A 35 20.87 3.28 0.35
C ALA A 35 20.48 4.77 0.45
N ALA A 36 20.25 5.43 -0.68
CA ALA A 36 19.79 6.83 -0.70
C ALA A 36 18.42 6.99 -0.04
N PHE A 37 17.50 6.06 -0.30
CA PHE A 37 16.19 6.01 0.34
C PHE A 37 16.32 5.81 1.86
N ALA A 38 17.14 4.86 2.30
CA ALA A 38 17.36 4.57 3.71
C ALA A 38 17.90 5.79 4.47
N ALA A 39 18.92 6.45 3.93
CA ALA A 39 19.49 7.67 4.52
C ALA A 39 18.45 8.78 4.63
N LYS A 40 17.69 9.04 3.56
CA LYS A 40 16.62 10.04 3.54
C LYS A 40 15.54 9.75 4.57
N MET A 41 15.08 8.50 4.64
CA MET A 41 14.00 8.12 5.55
C MET A 41 14.44 8.09 7.00
N SER A 42 15.67 7.68 7.29
CA SER A 42 16.24 7.77 8.64
C SER A 42 16.25 9.21 9.15
N ALA A 43 16.73 10.14 8.33
CA ALA A 43 16.75 11.56 8.69
C ALA A 43 15.34 12.15 8.89
N LEU A 44 14.37 11.70 8.09
CA LEU A 44 13.00 12.22 8.16
C LEU A 44 12.21 11.65 9.34
N LEU A 45 12.38 10.36 9.63
CA LEU A 45 11.58 9.64 10.63
C LEU A 45 12.19 9.66 12.03
N GLY A 46 13.49 9.93 12.15
CA GLY A 46 14.22 9.80 13.42
C GLY A 46 14.39 8.35 13.88
N VAL A 47 14.14 7.38 13.00
CA VAL A 47 14.32 5.94 13.21
C VAL A 47 15.31 5.44 12.20
N GLU A 48 16.23 4.56 12.61
CA GLU A 48 17.19 3.97 11.69
C GLU A 48 16.49 3.13 10.63
N VAL A 49 16.79 3.42 9.35
CA VAL A 49 16.39 2.61 8.19
C VAL A 49 17.65 1.98 7.62
N GLU A 50 17.78 0.69 7.78
CA GLU A 50 18.91 -0.11 7.32
C GLU A 50 18.64 -0.66 5.92
N PRO A 51 19.47 -0.33 4.90
CA PRO A 51 19.41 -1.01 3.62
C PRO A 51 20.06 -2.39 3.75
N VAL A 52 19.39 -3.43 3.25
CA VAL A 52 19.86 -4.82 3.35
C VAL A 52 20.02 -5.46 1.97
N ASP A 53 20.83 -6.53 1.89
CA ASP A 53 21.23 -7.15 0.62
C ASP A 53 20.17 -8.08 0.01
N GLY A 54 19.09 -8.38 0.74
CA GLY A 54 18.08 -9.30 0.23
C GLY A 54 16.74 -9.18 0.91
N PRO A 55 15.65 -9.60 0.21
CA PRO A 55 14.30 -9.49 0.74
C PRO A 55 14.11 -10.34 2.01
N GLU A 56 14.71 -11.53 2.10
CA GLU A 56 14.62 -12.36 3.31
C GLU A 56 15.24 -11.68 4.53
N VAL A 57 16.36 -10.98 4.35
CA VAL A 57 17.00 -10.24 5.43
C VAL A 57 16.11 -9.10 5.92
N ALA A 58 15.43 -8.42 4.99
CA ALA A 58 14.48 -7.36 5.35
C ALA A 58 13.28 -7.89 6.14
N ILE A 59 12.84 -9.13 5.87
CA ILE A 59 11.59 -9.69 6.39
C ILE A 59 11.78 -10.44 7.72
N ARG A 60 12.89 -11.17 7.87
CA ARG A 60 13.09 -12.06 9.03
C ARG A 60 12.93 -11.34 10.37
N GLY A 61 12.02 -11.84 11.20
CA GLY A 61 11.70 -11.26 12.51
C GLY A 61 11.04 -9.88 12.44
N ALA A 62 10.42 -9.51 11.33
CA ALA A 62 9.69 -8.26 11.22
C ALA A 62 8.25 -8.43 11.66
N ASP A 63 7.75 -7.55 12.53
CA ASP A 63 6.33 -7.50 12.92
C ASP A 63 5.44 -7.00 11.78
N ILE A 64 5.98 -6.09 10.95
CA ILE A 64 5.26 -5.47 9.84
C ILE A 64 6.10 -5.57 8.57
N VAL A 65 5.54 -6.18 7.53
CA VAL A 65 6.13 -6.21 6.19
C VAL A 65 5.26 -5.38 5.25
N MET A 66 5.86 -4.37 4.66
CA MET A 66 5.22 -3.49 3.69
C MET A 66 5.82 -3.70 2.32
N CYS A 67 4.98 -4.02 1.34
CA CYS A 67 5.33 -4.14 -0.06
C CYS A 67 4.86 -2.89 -0.80
N ALA A 68 5.81 -2.14 -1.38
CA ALA A 68 5.51 -0.91 -2.11
C ALA A 68 6.46 -0.73 -3.29
N THR A 69 6.26 -1.57 -4.31
CA THR A 69 7.11 -1.64 -5.51
C THR A 69 6.31 -1.42 -6.78
N ASN A 70 7.02 -1.33 -7.89
CA ASN A 70 6.45 -1.40 -9.24
C ASN A 70 6.59 -2.80 -9.86
N SER A 71 7.05 -3.81 -9.09
CA SER A 71 7.18 -5.19 -9.58
C SER A 71 5.84 -5.73 -10.11
N ILE A 72 5.88 -6.44 -11.20
CA ILE A 72 4.74 -7.21 -11.75
C ILE A 72 4.73 -8.65 -11.23
N ASP A 73 5.81 -9.07 -10.56
CA ASP A 73 5.98 -10.39 -9.98
C ASP A 73 5.80 -10.32 -8.45
N HIS A 74 5.60 -11.49 -7.83
CA HIS A 74 5.57 -11.59 -6.38
C HIS A 74 6.92 -11.20 -5.78
N ILE A 75 6.87 -10.44 -4.71
CA ILE A 75 8.04 -10.01 -3.94
C ILE A 75 8.00 -10.48 -2.49
N PHE A 76 6.85 -11.00 -2.04
CA PHE A 76 6.67 -11.65 -0.75
C PHE A 76 6.08 -13.05 -0.95
N PHE A 77 6.66 -14.05 -0.28
CA PHE A 77 6.33 -15.45 -0.44
C PHE A 77 5.84 -16.09 0.85
N ALA A 78 4.96 -17.10 0.76
CA ALA A 78 4.37 -17.80 1.89
C ALA A 78 5.40 -18.42 2.84
N ARG A 79 6.56 -18.83 2.33
CA ARG A 79 7.65 -19.41 3.14
C ARG A 79 8.27 -18.43 4.14
N TRP A 80 8.04 -17.13 3.98
CA TRP A 80 8.57 -16.08 4.86
C TRP A 80 7.60 -15.62 5.94
N ILE A 81 6.40 -16.21 5.99
CA ILE A 81 5.42 -15.88 7.02
C ILE A 81 5.87 -16.40 8.37
N GLU A 82 5.93 -15.50 9.32
CA GLU A 82 6.13 -15.78 10.74
C GLU A 82 4.87 -15.46 11.54
N PRO A 83 4.59 -16.15 12.67
CA PRO A 83 3.43 -15.85 13.51
C PRO A 83 3.42 -14.39 13.97
N GLY A 84 2.24 -13.78 14.02
CA GLY A 84 2.07 -12.40 14.46
C GLY A 84 2.38 -11.33 13.42
N MET A 85 2.86 -11.71 12.24
CA MET A 85 3.26 -10.78 11.19
C MET A 85 2.05 -10.01 10.61
N HIS A 86 2.24 -8.74 10.32
CA HIS A 86 1.32 -7.95 9.49
C HIS A 86 1.90 -7.73 8.10
N LEU A 87 1.16 -8.11 7.08
CA LEU A 87 1.51 -7.91 5.67
C LEU A 87 0.68 -6.77 5.10
N SER A 88 1.31 -5.86 4.38
CA SER A 88 0.65 -4.79 3.64
C SER A 88 1.21 -4.69 2.24
N SER A 89 0.36 -4.53 1.22
CA SER A 89 0.79 -4.27 -0.15
C SER A 89 0.00 -3.13 -0.77
N ILE A 90 0.64 -2.39 -1.67
CA ILE A 90 -0.02 -1.31 -2.42
C ILE A 90 -0.68 -1.78 -3.72
N LYS A 91 -0.48 -3.05 -4.07
CA LYS A 91 -1.12 -3.69 -5.22
C LYS A 91 -1.14 -5.21 -5.10
N ARG A 92 -2.07 -5.83 -5.81
CA ARG A 92 -2.35 -7.28 -5.72
C ARG A 92 -1.17 -8.21 -6.01
N PRO A 93 -0.35 -8.02 -7.05
CA PRO A 93 0.65 -9.01 -7.41
C PRO A 93 1.86 -9.07 -6.48
N GLU A 94 2.05 -8.14 -5.54
CA GLU A 94 3.24 -8.12 -4.69
C GLU A 94 3.33 -9.30 -3.73
N ILE A 95 2.19 -9.77 -3.20
CA ILE A 95 2.13 -10.87 -2.25
C ILE A 95 1.68 -12.15 -2.97
N GLU A 96 2.45 -13.22 -2.79
CA GLU A 96 2.10 -14.54 -3.32
C GLU A 96 0.71 -14.97 -2.83
N VAL A 97 -0.09 -15.55 -3.73
CA VAL A 97 -1.45 -16.04 -3.39
C VAL A 97 -1.43 -17.02 -2.22
N ALA A 98 -0.44 -17.91 -2.18
CA ALA A 98 -0.26 -18.85 -1.07
C ALA A 98 -0.03 -18.11 0.27
N ALA A 99 0.64 -16.97 0.27
CA ALA A 99 0.83 -16.16 1.47
C ALA A 99 -0.49 -15.51 1.92
N ILE A 100 -1.28 -14.99 0.98
CA ILE A 100 -2.60 -14.43 1.28
C ILE A 100 -3.52 -15.50 1.87
N LYS A 101 -3.53 -16.71 1.30
CA LYS A 101 -4.33 -17.86 1.80
C LYS A 101 -3.88 -18.37 3.18
N ARG A 102 -2.64 -18.12 3.58
CA ARG A 102 -2.10 -18.48 4.91
C ARG A 102 -2.37 -17.44 5.98
N ALA A 103 -2.73 -16.23 5.60
CA ALA A 103 -3.06 -15.19 6.58
C ALA A 103 -4.39 -15.51 7.29
N ASP A 104 -4.43 -15.36 8.61
CA ASP A 104 -5.62 -15.59 9.43
C ASP A 104 -6.70 -14.53 9.18
N ARG A 105 -6.27 -13.32 8.84
CA ARG A 105 -7.15 -12.19 8.52
C ARG A 105 -6.67 -11.48 7.27
N VAL A 106 -7.51 -11.46 6.26
CA VAL A 106 -7.24 -10.71 5.02
C VAL A 106 -8.31 -9.64 4.87
N VAL A 107 -7.86 -8.41 4.66
CA VAL A 107 -8.72 -7.26 4.41
C VAL A 107 -8.24 -6.57 3.15
N ILE A 108 -9.15 -6.21 2.28
CA ILE A 108 -8.84 -5.42 1.10
C ILE A 108 -9.38 -4.00 1.26
N HIS A 109 -8.86 -3.09 0.46
CA HIS A 109 -9.33 -1.72 0.50
C HIS A 109 -10.81 -1.63 0.08
N TRP A 110 -11.16 -2.23 -1.06
CA TRP A 110 -12.51 -2.23 -1.62
C TRP A 110 -12.76 -3.47 -2.48
N ASN A 111 -13.96 -4.05 -2.38
CA ASN A 111 -14.32 -5.30 -3.05
C ASN A 111 -15.27 -5.14 -4.25
N ASP A 112 -15.65 -3.90 -4.58
CA ASP A 112 -16.46 -3.62 -5.75
C ASP A 112 -15.70 -3.93 -7.07
N PRO A 113 -16.42 -4.19 -8.16
CA PRO A 113 -15.79 -4.47 -9.44
C PRO A 113 -14.77 -3.40 -9.80
N ALA A 114 -13.77 -3.85 -10.48
CA ALA A 114 -12.67 -3.03 -10.92
C ALA A 114 -13.11 -1.70 -11.55
N PRO A 115 -12.35 -0.65 -11.31
CA PRO A 115 -12.52 0.57 -12.07
C PRO A 115 -12.43 0.23 -13.58
N ILE A 116 -13.17 0.97 -14.38
CA ILE A 116 -13.12 0.85 -15.83
C ILE A 116 -11.70 1.20 -16.28
N HIS A 117 -10.97 0.20 -16.73
CA HIS A 117 -9.67 0.42 -17.35
C HIS A 117 -9.87 0.67 -18.83
N VAL A 118 -9.50 1.84 -19.27
CA VAL A 118 -9.45 2.16 -20.70
C VAL A 118 -8.05 1.86 -21.18
N ALA A 119 -7.87 0.72 -21.84
CA ALA A 119 -6.61 0.41 -22.48
C ALA A 119 -6.35 1.35 -23.68
N ALA A 120 -5.09 1.69 -23.93
CA ALA A 120 -4.72 2.41 -25.14
C ALA A 120 -5.14 1.60 -26.38
N LYS A 121 -5.44 2.32 -27.47
CA LYS A 121 -5.87 1.67 -28.73
C LYS A 121 -4.82 0.66 -29.19
N GLY A 122 -5.23 -0.60 -29.33
CA GLY A 122 -4.37 -1.71 -29.78
C GLY A 122 -3.65 -2.45 -28.65
N VAL A 123 -3.93 -2.11 -27.38
CA VAL A 123 -3.42 -2.82 -26.20
C VAL A 123 -4.60 -3.51 -25.50
N THR A 124 -4.45 -4.78 -25.18
CA THR A 124 -5.47 -5.50 -24.41
C THR A 124 -5.30 -5.20 -22.91
N ILE A 125 -6.40 -5.31 -22.14
CA ILE A 125 -6.34 -5.12 -20.68
C ILE A 125 -5.39 -6.13 -20.03
N GLU A 126 -5.35 -7.35 -20.57
CA GLU A 126 -4.49 -8.45 -20.11
C GLU A 126 -2.99 -8.16 -20.30
N GLU A 127 -2.64 -7.30 -21.25
CA GLU A 127 -1.26 -6.87 -21.48
C GLU A 127 -0.82 -5.74 -20.55
N THR A 128 -1.75 -5.14 -19.83
CA THR A 128 -1.44 -4.10 -18.85
C THR A 128 -0.96 -4.73 -17.53
N VAL A 129 -0.26 -3.94 -16.73
CA VAL A 129 0.15 -4.35 -15.36
C VAL A 129 -1.09 -4.68 -14.51
N GLU A 130 -2.13 -3.89 -14.67
CA GLU A 130 -3.43 -4.10 -14.03
C GLU A 130 -4.06 -5.41 -14.48
N GLY A 131 -4.08 -5.69 -15.78
CA GLY A 131 -4.61 -6.93 -16.34
C GLY A 131 -3.92 -8.16 -15.76
N ARG A 132 -2.59 -8.15 -15.63
CA ARG A 132 -1.85 -9.24 -14.99
C ARG A 132 -2.21 -9.41 -13.51
N GLY A 133 -2.36 -8.31 -12.79
CA GLY A 133 -2.81 -8.32 -11.40
C GLY A 133 -4.22 -8.92 -11.23
N TRP A 134 -5.07 -8.80 -12.26
CA TRP A 134 -6.40 -9.39 -12.31
C TRP A 134 -6.38 -10.89 -12.56
N GLN A 135 -5.47 -11.40 -13.39
CA GLN A 135 -5.32 -12.84 -13.62
C GLN A 135 -4.99 -13.60 -12.32
N LEU A 136 -4.20 -12.98 -11.42
CA LEU A 136 -3.94 -13.53 -10.09
C LEU A 136 -5.19 -13.56 -9.19
N ALA A 137 -6.23 -12.80 -9.55
CA ALA A 137 -7.49 -12.78 -8.80
C ALA A 137 -8.36 -14.03 -9.00
N GLU A 138 -8.13 -14.85 -10.03
CA GLU A 138 -8.88 -16.10 -10.26
C GLU A 138 -8.69 -17.10 -9.12
N GLU A 139 -7.57 -17.06 -8.41
CA GLU A 139 -7.29 -17.94 -7.29
C GLU A 139 -7.88 -17.46 -5.95
N ILE A 140 -8.27 -16.20 -5.85
CA ILE A 140 -8.87 -15.58 -4.67
C ILE A 140 -10.11 -14.82 -5.08
N ASP A 141 -11.25 -15.13 -4.49
CA ASP A 141 -12.47 -14.36 -4.69
C ASP A 141 -12.41 -13.06 -3.86
N PHE A 142 -11.78 -12.04 -4.43
CA PHE A 142 -11.65 -10.73 -3.80
C PHE A 142 -12.99 -10.08 -3.46
N LYS A 143 -14.08 -10.43 -4.15
CA LYS A 143 -15.41 -9.89 -3.88
C LYS A 143 -15.96 -10.37 -2.54
N ARG A 144 -15.46 -11.47 -2.01
CA ARG A 144 -15.86 -12.04 -0.72
C ARG A 144 -14.95 -11.63 0.43
N LEU A 145 -13.83 -10.99 0.15
CA LEU A 145 -12.94 -10.54 1.22
C LEU A 145 -13.54 -9.33 1.94
N PRO A 146 -13.36 -9.26 3.28
CA PRO A 146 -13.72 -8.08 4.06
C PRO A 146 -13.00 -6.84 3.54
N THR A 147 -13.69 -5.71 3.63
CA THR A 147 -13.15 -4.41 3.22
C THR A 147 -12.63 -3.60 4.41
N LEU A 148 -11.72 -2.67 4.13
CA LEU A 148 -11.24 -1.72 5.15
C LEU A 148 -12.36 -0.93 5.84
N PRO A 149 -13.39 -0.41 5.14
CA PRO A 149 -14.54 0.22 5.80
C PRO A 149 -15.30 -0.69 6.76
N GLU A 150 -15.42 -1.99 6.46
CA GLU A 150 -16.07 -2.94 7.35
C GLU A 150 -15.23 -3.21 8.61
N LEU A 151 -13.90 -3.29 8.47
CA LEU A 151 -12.98 -3.43 9.59
C LEU A 151 -13.04 -2.19 10.49
N VAL A 152 -12.96 -0.99 9.92
CA VAL A 152 -13.02 0.28 10.68
C VAL A 152 -14.36 0.45 11.39
N ALA A 153 -15.46 0.00 10.77
CA ALA A 153 -16.80 0.04 11.35
C ALA A 153 -17.04 -1.08 12.40
N GLY A 154 -16.06 -1.95 12.67
CA GLY A 154 -16.18 -3.06 13.60
C GLY A 154 -17.13 -4.18 13.16
N ARG A 155 -17.46 -4.23 11.86
CA ARG A 155 -18.34 -5.27 11.30
C ARG A 155 -17.62 -6.58 11.08
N VAL A 156 -16.31 -6.53 10.93
CA VAL A 156 -15.44 -7.70 10.86
C VAL A 156 -14.32 -7.58 11.90
N ALA A 157 -13.89 -8.72 12.42
CA ALA A 157 -12.82 -8.76 13.41
C ALA A 157 -11.46 -8.51 12.73
N GLY A 158 -10.64 -7.66 13.34
CA GLY A 158 -9.23 -7.56 13.04
C GLY A 158 -8.42 -8.70 13.69
N ARG A 159 -7.21 -8.41 14.11
CA ARG A 159 -6.36 -9.33 14.88
C ARG A 159 -7.05 -9.70 16.18
N VAL A 160 -7.14 -10.99 16.49
CA VAL A 160 -7.76 -11.51 17.74
C VAL A 160 -6.76 -12.21 18.64
N SER A 161 -5.60 -12.61 18.10
CA SER A 161 -4.50 -13.15 18.88
C SER A 161 -3.16 -12.57 18.44
N GLU A 162 -2.15 -12.62 19.32
CA GLU A 162 -0.81 -12.13 19.00
C GLU A 162 -0.16 -12.94 17.87
N GLY A 163 -0.50 -14.21 17.74
CA GLY A 163 0.01 -15.09 16.68
C GLY A 163 -0.68 -14.91 15.34
N ASP A 164 -1.81 -14.20 15.26
CA ASP A 164 -2.53 -14.03 13.99
C ASP A 164 -1.67 -13.34 12.94
N VAL A 165 -1.59 -13.92 11.76
CA VAL A 165 -1.03 -13.26 10.59
C VAL A 165 -2.12 -12.45 9.91
N THR A 166 -1.90 -11.15 9.77
CA THR A 166 -2.87 -10.25 9.14
C THR A 166 -2.34 -9.73 7.81
N CYS A 167 -3.21 -9.58 6.83
CA CYS A 167 -2.85 -9.11 5.49
C CYS A 167 -3.81 -8.00 5.02
N PHE A 168 -3.26 -6.87 4.65
CA PHE A 168 -4.00 -5.78 4.02
C PHE A 168 -3.54 -5.58 2.57
N ILE A 169 -4.49 -5.60 1.64
CA ILE A 169 -4.21 -5.38 0.22
C ILE A 169 -4.88 -4.08 -0.21
N ASN A 170 -4.08 -3.07 -0.48
CA ASN A 170 -4.54 -1.81 -1.04
C ASN A 170 -4.69 -1.96 -2.56
N ASN A 171 -5.82 -2.44 -2.99
CA ASN A 171 -6.06 -2.81 -4.39
C ASN A 171 -6.56 -1.65 -5.26
N ILE A 172 -6.95 -0.52 -4.67
CA ILE A 172 -7.49 0.62 -5.40
C ILE A 172 -7.44 1.91 -4.57
N GLY A 173 -7.20 3.05 -5.23
CA GLY A 173 -7.42 4.38 -4.66
C GLY A 173 -8.85 4.84 -4.92
N LEU A 174 -9.50 5.42 -3.93
CA LEU A 174 -10.90 5.87 -4.01
C LEU A 174 -10.98 7.39 -3.88
N GLY A 175 -11.79 8.02 -4.74
CA GLY A 175 -11.94 9.47 -4.80
C GLY A 175 -12.31 10.10 -3.45
N TYR A 176 -13.14 9.45 -2.64
CA TYR A 176 -13.53 9.96 -1.32
C TYR A 176 -12.35 10.07 -0.33
N GLN A 177 -11.31 9.24 -0.45
CA GLN A 177 -10.11 9.35 0.37
C GLN A 177 -9.32 10.61 0.02
N PHE A 178 -9.20 10.91 -1.27
CA PHE A 178 -8.57 12.15 -1.73
C PHE A 178 -9.38 13.37 -1.31
N ALA A 179 -10.71 13.29 -1.37
CA ALA A 179 -11.59 14.36 -0.89
C ALA A 179 -11.44 14.59 0.63
N ALA A 180 -11.39 13.53 1.42
CA ALA A 180 -11.20 13.60 2.87
C ALA A 180 -9.81 14.18 3.24
N ALA A 181 -8.75 13.64 2.66
CA ALA A 181 -7.39 14.12 2.88
C ALA A 181 -7.21 15.57 2.37
N GLY A 182 -7.72 15.87 1.18
CA GLY A 182 -7.68 17.20 0.59
C GLY A 182 -8.42 18.24 1.43
N SER A 183 -9.59 17.89 1.94
CA SER A 183 -10.34 18.76 2.86
C SER A 183 -9.57 19.09 4.13
N LEU A 184 -8.87 18.10 4.72
CA LEU A 184 -8.04 18.32 5.90
C LEU A 184 -6.84 19.22 5.59
N VAL A 185 -6.14 18.94 4.49
CA VAL A 185 -4.98 19.73 4.04
C VAL A 185 -5.41 21.17 3.74
N TYR A 186 -6.53 21.36 3.03
CA TYR A 186 -7.09 22.68 2.73
C TYR A 186 -7.37 23.49 4.01
N ARG A 187 -8.06 22.89 4.97
CA ARG A 187 -8.35 23.57 6.25
C ARG A 187 -7.07 23.96 6.98
N LYS A 188 -6.12 23.05 7.11
CA LYS A 188 -4.82 23.34 7.77
C LYS A 188 -4.03 24.40 7.03
N ALA A 189 -4.01 24.41 5.71
CA ALA A 189 -3.34 25.43 4.93
C ALA A 189 -3.95 26.82 5.17
N LYS A 190 -5.29 26.91 5.20
CA LYS A 190 -6.01 28.16 5.52
C LYS A 190 -5.68 28.63 6.95
N GLU A 191 -5.71 27.75 7.93
CA GLU A 191 -5.37 28.06 9.34
C GLU A 191 -3.92 28.56 9.48
N CYS A 192 -3.00 28.03 8.69
CA CYS A 192 -1.59 28.42 8.70
C CYS A 192 -1.26 29.61 7.75
N GLY A 193 -2.24 30.14 7.03
CA GLY A 193 -2.03 31.20 6.03
C GLY A 193 -1.15 30.75 4.85
N LEU A 194 -1.19 29.46 4.49
CA LEU A 194 -0.43 28.88 3.39
C LEU A 194 -1.27 28.80 2.11
N GLY A 195 -0.61 29.02 0.98
CA GLY A 195 -1.25 28.96 -0.34
C GLY A 195 -1.88 30.28 -0.75
N HIS A 196 -2.60 30.24 -1.89
CA HIS A 196 -3.30 31.38 -2.46
C HIS A 196 -4.72 30.96 -2.83
N ASP A 197 -5.68 31.83 -2.56
CA ASP A 197 -7.04 31.63 -3.06
C ASP A 197 -7.07 31.94 -4.58
N VAL A 198 -7.63 31.03 -5.33
CA VAL A 198 -7.89 31.21 -6.77
C VAL A 198 -9.39 31.15 -7.00
N PRO A 199 -9.92 31.93 -7.97
CA PRO A 199 -11.35 31.92 -8.27
C PRO A 199 -11.83 30.52 -8.64
N THR A 200 -12.92 30.05 -8.04
CA THR A 200 -13.47 28.72 -8.26
C THR A 200 -13.94 28.51 -9.70
N ASP A 201 -14.46 29.56 -10.31
CA ASP A 201 -14.90 29.57 -11.70
C ASP A 201 -13.80 29.30 -12.74
N TRP A 202 -12.52 29.43 -12.37
CA TRP A 202 -11.42 28.97 -13.23
C TRP A 202 -11.33 27.47 -13.40
N PHE A 203 -12.00 26.72 -12.52
CA PHE A 203 -12.00 25.24 -12.49
C PHE A 203 -13.38 24.65 -12.87
N THR A 204 -14.34 25.51 -13.26
CA THR A 204 -15.63 25.06 -13.77
C THR A 204 -15.51 24.84 -15.28
N GLU A 205 -16.00 23.70 -15.74
CA GLU A 205 -16.03 23.37 -17.15
C GLU A 205 -17.40 23.78 -17.72
N ASP A 206 -17.38 24.73 -18.67
CA ASP A 206 -18.61 25.22 -19.31
C ASP A 206 -19.01 24.37 -20.54
N VAL A 207 -18.16 23.41 -20.89
CA VAL A 207 -18.39 22.55 -22.06
C VAL A 207 -18.80 21.15 -21.59
N HIS A 208 -20.07 20.83 -21.81
CA HIS A 208 -20.55 19.44 -21.71
C HIS A 208 -20.28 18.74 -23.04
N PRO A 209 -19.62 17.55 -23.05
CA PRO A 209 -19.43 16.75 -24.26
C PRO A 209 -20.77 16.25 -24.83
#